data_5e5f5c03c68b88bd9a45eb71e494c0eb
#
_entry.id   5e5f5c03c68b88bd9a45eb71e494c0eb
#
_cell.length_a   1.000
_cell.length_b   1.000
_cell.length_c   1.000
_cell.angle_alpha   90.00
_cell.angle_beta   90.00
_cell.angle_gamma   90.00
#
_symmetry.space_group_name_H-M   'P 1'
#
loop_
_entity.id
_entity.type
_entity.pdbx_description
1 polymer ?
#
loop_
_entity_poly.entity_id
_entity_poly.type
_entity_poly.pdbx_seq_one_letter_code
_entity_poly.pdbx_strand_id
1 'polypeptide(L)'
;LEGDVWTARVSNGLFGDYNPYTTLVSGDWFIASYTAHTGEVYLNGKSMYEVTSLDQVKKPEIYKKSWDQAFTVYTWYVEQDEEKNETVFYVNFQGKNPNEETVEINVRENCFYPSKEGIGYITLSGFVVKQAATQWAPPTAYQEGMVGPHWSKGWIIEDCEISDSKCSGISLGKYRQPNNDNKWLKWKFKDGTQTERDCICQAQREGWTKENIGSHIIRRCHIHHCEQTGIVGRMGGVFSIIEDNHIHNINNMQQLGGAEISGIKMHAAIDVVMRRNHIHHCTMGIWCDWEAQGTRLTQNLLHDNCPPEGTPKAEGAMMSQDIFIEVGHGPTLIDNNIMLSPVSVRMATDGIACVHNLMLGSLTAVGGGTGDRYTPYHIRHRTEVAGFMTFLHGDDRFYNNIFIQNYPVEETETVEDMGFKMEDNQEVGTHVFDEYPTYDEWISHFELDKPADMSKLEPYHNKCHLPVWVNGNAYFNGAKACVNEKENLM
;
A
#
# COMPACT_ATOMS: atom_id res chain seq x y z
N LEU A 1 -39.32 -10.45 5.91
CA LEU A 1 -39.62 -9.11 5.39
C LEU A 1 -40.11 -9.20 3.95
N GLU A 2 -40.65 -8.13 3.39
CA GLU A 2 -41.10 -8.11 2.00
C GLU A 2 -39.94 -8.35 1.02
N GLY A 3 -40.15 -9.20 0.03
CA GLY A 3 -39.14 -9.58 -0.99
C GLY A 3 -38.09 -10.56 -0.48
N ASP A 4 -36.88 -10.43 -1.02
CA ASP A 4 -35.74 -11.32 -0.72
C ASP A 4 -34.93 -10.89 0.52
N VAL A 5 -35.52 -10.00 1.37
CA VAL A 5 -34.86 -9.48 2.56
C VAL A 5 -35.14 -10.35 3.78
N TRP A 6 -34.09 -10.82 4.41
CA TRP A 6 -34.11 -11.58 5.66
C TRP A 6 -33.67 -10.71 6.82
N THR A 7 -34.11 -11.07 8.02
CA THR A 7 -33.70 -10.40 9.27
C THR A 7 -33.18 -11.40 10.26
N ALA A 8 -32.05 -11.07 10.87
CA ALA A 8 -31.48 -11.81 11.99
C ALA A 8 -31.21 -10.86 13.16
N ARG A 9 -31.33 -11.37 14.39
CA ARG A 9 -31.05 -10.60 15.61
C ARG A 9 -29.95 -11.33 16.40
N VAL A 10 -28.94 -10.57 16.81
CA VAL A 10 -27.81 -11.10 17.55
C VAL A 10 -27.60 -10.27 18.81
N SER A 11 -27.53 -10.94 19.96
CA SER A 11 -27.24 -10.25 21.22
C SER A 11 -25.87 -9.58 21.16
N ASN A 12 -25.78 -8.31 21.58
CA ASN A 12 -24.52 -7.58 21.66
C ASN A 12 -23.53 -8.19 22.65
N GLY A 13 -24.01 -9.01 23.56
CA GLY A 13 -23.15 -9.81 24.45
C GLY A 13 -22.23 -10.83 23.72
N LEU A 14 -22.56 -11.21 22.47
CA LEU A 14 -21.70 -12.05 21.65
C LEU A 14 -20.37 -11.36 21.32
N PHE A 15 -20.37 -10.04 21.17
CA PHE A 15 -19.22 -9.27 20.72
C PHE A 15 -18.26 -8.87 21.86
N GLY A 16 -18.67 -9.01 23.13
CA GLY A 16 -17.88 -8.58 24.27
C GLY A 16 -17.59 -7.07 24.26
N ASP A 17 -16.33 -6.71 24.40
CA ASP A 17 -15.90 -5.29 24.42
C ASP A 17 -15.74 -4.66 23.03
N TYR A 18 -15.80 -5.47 21.96
CA TYR A 18 -15.64 -5.03 20.58
C TYR A 18 -16.81 -5.51 19.71
N ASN A 19 -17.70 -4.57 19.37
CA ASN A 19 -18.81 -4.85 18.46
C ASN A 19 -18.47 -4.30 17.05
N PRO A 20 -18.17 -5.16 16.07
CA PRO A 20 -17.83 -4.75 14.72
C PRO A 20 -18.94 -3.98 14.00
N TYR A 21 -20.18 -4.15 14.41
CA TYR A 21 -21.38 -3.56 13.80
C TYR A 21 -21.81 -2.23 14.44
N THR A 22 -21.04 -1.73 15.40
CA THR A 22 -21.09 -0.37 15.94
C THR A 22 -19.77 0.36 15.79
N THR A 23 -18.72 -0.35 15.41
CA THR A 23 -17.37 0.22 15.20
C THR A 23 -17.21 0.59 13.74
N LEU A 24 -16.98 1.87 13.48
CA LEU A 24 -16.78 2.37 12.12
C LEU A 24 -15.33 2.26 11.69
N VAL A 25 -15.10 1.95 10.42
CA VAL A 25 -13.78 2.08 9.79
C VAL A 25 -13.41 3.55 9.77
N SER A 26 -12.28 3.90 10.36
CA SER A 26 -11.80 5.29 10.47
C SER A 26 -10.30 5.35 10.70
N GLY A 27 -9.70 6.44 10.30
CA GLY A 27 -8.27 6.71 10.51
C GLY A 27 -7.77 7.82 9.61
N ASP A 28 -6.50 8.18 9.74
CA ASP A 28 -5.89 9.16 8.86
C ASP A 28 -5.85 8.63 7.43
N TRP A 29 -6.02 9.53 6.46
CA TRP A 29 -6.06 9.25 5.02
C TRP A 29 -7.10 8.20 4.61
N PHE A 30 -8.11 7.95 5.43
CA PHE A 30 -9.27 7.17 5.04
C PHE A 30 -10.23 8.04 4.24
N ILE A 31 -10.57 7.62 3.04
CA ILE A 31 -11.41 8.36 2.09
C ILE A 31 -12.49 7.40 1.57
N ALA A 32 -13.53 7.16 2.34
CA ALA A 32 -14.66 6.41 1.84
C ALA A 32 -15.84 7.35 1.52
N SER A 33 -16.60 7.01 0.49
CA SER A 33 -17.80 7.76 0.09
C SER A 33 -18.99 7.52 1.01
N TYR A 34 -18.89 6.59 1.95
CA TYR A 34 -19.93 6.24 2.90
C TYR A 34 -19.33 5.75 4.22
N THR A 35 -20.19 5.64 5.23
CA THR A 35 -19.79 5.15 6.55
C THR A 35 -19.83 3.63 6.56
N ALA A 36 -18.69 2.98 6.66
CA ALA A 36 -18.55 1.52 6.72
C ALA A 36 -18.25 1.04 8.14
N HIS A 37 -18.85 -0.08 8.53
CA HIS A 37 -18.49 -0.77 9.77
C HIS A 37 -17.28 -1.68 9.57
N THR A 38 -16.58 -2.03 10.65
CA THR A 38 -15.54 -3.05 10.61
C THR A 38 -16.13 -4.45 10.49
N GLY A 39 -17.42 -4.59 10.78
CA GLY A 39 -18.20 -5.81 10.59
C GLY A 39 -18.39 -6.19 9.13
N GLU A 40 -18.59 -7.49 8.90
CA GLU A 40 -18.94 -8.06 7.59
C GLU A 40 -19.92 -9.22 7.72
N VAL A 41 -20.73 -9.43 6.68
CA VAL A 41 -21.60 -10.60 6.52
C VAL A 41 -21.10 -11.42 5.35
N TYR A 42 -21.01 -12.73 5.54
CA TYR A 42 -20.53 -13.66 4.52
C TYR A 42 -21.62 -14.63 4.10
N LEU A 43 -21.69 -14.89 2.80
CA LEU A 43 -22.52 -15.96 2.23
C LEU A 43 -21.60 -17.01 1.57
N ASN A 44 -21.60 -18.22 2.11
CA ASN A 44 -20.73 -19.32 1.65
C ASN A 44 -19.24 -18.92 1.63
N GLY A 45 -18.81 -18.19 2.67
CA GLY A 45 -17.44 -17.72 2.82
C GLY A 45 -17.07 -16.47 2.02
N LYS A 46 -18.00 -15.86 1.28
CA LYS A 46 -17.76 -14.67 0.48
C LYS A 46 -18.38 -13.42 1.10
N SER A 47 -17.61 -12.34 1.25
CA SER A 47 -18.07 -11.07 1.82
C SER A 47 -19.20 -10.45 0.98
N MET A 48 -20.28 -10.07 1.64
CA MET A 48 -21.41 -9.36 1.06
C MET A 48 -21.23 -7.84 1.24
N TYR A 49 -21.92 -7.05 0.43
CA TYR A 49 -21.75 -5.60 0.37
C TYR A 49 -22.57 -4.86 1.41
N GLU A 50 -21.90 -4.09 2.26
CA GLU A 50 -22.57 -3.19 3.17
C GLU A 50 -23.24 -2.03 2.41
N VAL A 51 -24.46 -1.68 2.81
CA VAL A 51 -25.18 -0.52 2.32
C VAL A 51 -25.65 0.35 3.49
N THR A 52 -26.02 1.60 3.22
CA THR A 52 -26.28 2.59 4.27
C THR A 52 -27.74 2.70 4.67
N SER A 53 -28.63 1.94 4.06
CA SER A 53 -30.06 1.97 4.38
C SER A 53 -30.77 0.66 4.04
N LEU A 54 -31.86 0.41 4.73
CA LEU A 54 -32.75 -0.73 4.47
C LEU A 54 -33.36 -0.69 3.06
N ASP A 55 -33.61 0.51 2.51
CA ASP A 55 -34.12 0.63 1.14
C ASP A 55 -33.15 0.14 0.09
N GLN A 56 -31.84 0.33 0.31
CA GLN A 56 -30.80 -0.22 -0.57
C GLN A 56 -30.69 -1.75 -0.44
N VAL A 57 -30.97 -2.33 0.73
CA VAL A 57 -31.10 -3.79 0.87
C VAL A 57 -32.28 -4.33 0.10
N LYS A 58 -33.45 -3.64 0.14
CA LYS A 58 -34.65 -4.05 -0.58
C LYS A 58 -34.51 -3.95 -2.10
N LYS A 59 -33.74 -2.96 -2.58
CA LYS A 59 -33.53 -2.67 -3.99
C LYS A 59 -32.03 -2.46 -4.26
N PRO A 60 -31.22 -3.53 -4.20
CA PRO A 60 -29.79 -3.41 -4.42
C PRO A 60 -29.50 -3.06 -5.87
N GLU A 61 -28.52 -2.20 -6.07
CA GLU A 61 -28.00 -1.81 -7.38
C GLU A 61 -26.62 -2.39 -7.59
N ILE A 62 -26.24 -2.67 -8.84
CA ILE A 62 -24.91 -3.14 -9.19
C ILE A 62 -23.89 -2.03 -8.90
N TYR A 63 -22.93 -2.31 -8.04
CA TYR A 63 -21.79 -1.43 -7.78
C TYR A 63 -20.66 -1.70 -8.78
N LYS A 64 -20.55 -0.83 -9.79
CA LYS A 64 -19.68 -1.04 -10.95
C LYS A 64 -18.18 -0.94 -10.65
N LYS A 65 -17.79 -0.37 -9.52
CA LYS A 65 -16.38 -0.20 -9.15
C LYS A 65 -15.75 -1.48 -8.58
N SER A 66 -16.56 -2.45 -8.13
CA SER A 66 -16.04 -3.71 -7.61
C SER A 66 -15.47 -4.61 -8.71
N TRP A 67 -14.45 -5.37 -8.39
CA TRP A 67 -13.96 -6.46 -9.24
C TRP A 67 -15.01 -7.56 -9.45
N ASP A 68 -15.93 -7.74 -8.50
CA ASP A 68 -17.00 -8.74 -8.57
C ASP A 68 -18.38 -8.09 -8.65
N GLN A 69 -18.61 -7.41 -9.77
CA GLN A 69 -19.84 -6.64 -9.98
C GLN A 69 -21.12 -7.46 -9.81
N ALA A 70 -21.09 -8.72 -10.25
CA ALA A 70 -22.29 -9.58 -10.18
C ALA A 70 -22.70 -9.91 -8.74
N PHE A 71 -21.78 -9.91 -7.80
CA PHE A 71 -22.04 -10.22 -6.40
C PHE A 71 -22.44 -8.99 -5.57
N THR A 72 -22.28 -7.79 -6.09
CA THR A 72 -22.57 -6.53 -5.37
C THR A 72 -24.02 -6.35 -4.96
N VAL A 73 -24.94 -7.10 -5.55
CA VAL A 73 -26.38 -7.09 -5.20
C VAL A 73 -26.70 -7.90 -3.94
N TYR A 74 -25.75 -8.71 -3.46
CA TYR A 74 -25.87 -9.37 -2.16
C TYR A 74 -25.48 -8.37 -1.08
N THR A 75 -26.46 -7.76 -0.47
CA THR A 75 -26.27 -6.58 0.39
C THR A 75 -26.73 -6.82 1.80
N TRP A 76 -26.15 -6.10 2.74
CA TRP A 76 -26.55 -6.09 4.13
C TRP A 76 -26.51 -4.68 4.74
N TYR A 77 -27.32 -4.52 5.79
CA TYR A 77 -27.42 -3.32 6.60
C TYR A 77 -27.72 -3.71 8.04
N VAL A 78 -27.31 -2.91 9.01
CA VAL A 78 -27.57 -3.16 10.43
C VAL A 78 -28.17 -1.95 11.13
N GLU A 79 -28.97 -2.26 12.16
CA GLU A 79 -29.48 -1.31 13.14
C GLU A 79 -29.22 -1.84 14.56
N GLN A 80 -29.14 -0.94 15.54
CA GLN A 80 -29.03 -1.30 16.94
C GLN A 80 -30.40 -1.21 17.62
N ASP A 81 -30.84 -2.28 18.24
CA ASP A 81 -31.98 -2.32 19.14
C ASP A 81 -31.48 -2.09 20.57
N GLU A 82 -31.42 -0.84 21.01
CA GLU A 82 -30.86 -0.48 22.32
C GLU A 82 -31.73 -1.03 23.48
N GLU A 83 -33.03 -1.17 23.32
CA GLU A 83 -33.91 -1.71 24.35
C GLU A 83 -33.62 -3.18 24.65
N LYS A 84 -33.31 -3.94 23.61
CA LYS A 84 -32.97 -5.39 23.72
C LYS A 84 -31.51 -5.69 23.79
N ASN A 85 -30.66 -4.68 23.57
CA ASN A 85 -29.23 -4.83 23.45
C ASN A 85 -28.83 -5.84 22.34
N GLU A 86 -29.41 -5.65 21.15
CA GLU A 86 -29.24 -6.51 19.98
C GLU A 86 -28.79 -5.73 18.76
N THR A 87 -27.95 -6.36 17.94
CA THR A 87 -27.70 -5.94 16.56
C THR A 87 -28.69 -6.64 15.64
N VAL A 88 -29.41 -5.86 14.84
CA VAL A 88 -30.43 -6.33 13.89
C VAL A 88 -29.87 -6.26 12.49
N PHE A 89 -29.72 -7.40 11.85
CA PHE A 89 -29.23 -7.53 10.48
C PHE A 89 -30.41 -7.58 9.51
N TYR A 90 -30.29 -6.85 8.42
CA TYR A 90 -31.14 -6.91 7.25
C TYR A 90 -30.28 -7.33 6.06
N VAL A 91 -30.59 -8.43 5.42
CA VAL A 91 -29.72 -9.04 4.41
C VAL A 91 -30.53 -9.48 3.20
N ASN A 92 -30.04 -9.18 2.01
CA ASN A 92 -30.62 -9.63 0.75
C ASN A 92 -29.78 -10.75 0.15
N PHE A 93 -30.34 -11.96 0.11
CA PHE A 93 -29.67 -13.16 -0.39
C PHE A 93 -30.05 -13.48 -1.85
N GLN A 94 -30.70 -12.55 -2.58
CA GLN A 94 -31.06 -12.72 -4.00
C GLN A 94 -31.83 -14.01 -4.26
N GLY A 95 -32.85 -14.27 -3.45
CA GLY A 95 -33.73 -15.44 -3.57
C GLY A 95 -33.23 -16.73 -2.94
N LYS A 96 -31.99 -16.75 -2.43
CA LYS A 96 -31.47 -17.92 -1.68
C LYS A 96 -32.09 -17.99 -0.29
N ASN A 97 -32.31 -19.23 0.19
CA ASN A 97 -32.75 -19.47 1.56
C ASN A 97 -31.54 -19.55 2.52
N PRO A 98 -31.30 -18.56 3.38
CA PRO A 98 -30.14 -18.56 4.26
C PRO A 98 -30.10 -19.70 5.27
N ASN A 99 -31.22 -20.41 5.50
CA ASN A 99 -31.25 -21.61 6.35
C ASN A 99 -30.67 -22.85 5.66
N GLU A 100 -30.45 -22.79 4.36
CA GLU A 100 -29.85 -23.85 3.53
C GLU A 100 -28.44 -23.52 3.08
N GLU A 101 -27.96 -22.32 3.41
CA GLU A 101 -26.65 -21.79 3.05
C GLU A 101 -25.77 -21.58 4.29
N THR A 102 -24.46 -21.42 4.12
CA THR A 102 -23.57 -21.01 5.20
C THR A 102 -23.55 -19.48 5.27
N VAL A 103 -24.16 -18.91 6.32
CA VAL A 103 -24.13 -17.48 6.60
C VAL A 103 -23.32 -17.22 7.86
N GLU A 104 -22.32 -16.35 7.76
CA GLU A 104 -21.38 -16.05 8.83
C GLU A 104 -21.31 -14.54 9.05
N ILE A 105 -20.90 -14.16 10.26
CA ILE A 105 -20.55 -12.78 10.64
C ILE A 105 -19.22 -12.80 11.36
N ASN A 106 -18.37 -11.80 11.15
CA ASN A 106 -17.15 -11.66 11.92
C ASN A 106 -17.45 -11.06 13.31
N VAL A 107 -16.68 -11.48 14.31
CA VAL A 107 -16.90 -11.08 15.71
C VAL A 107 -15.59 -10.65 16.40
N ARG A 108 -14.46 -10.69 15.71
CA ARG A 108 -13.15 -10.39 16.28
C ARG A 108 -12.35 -9.45 15.40
N GLU A 109 -11.61 -8.56 16.04
CA GLU A 109 -10.74 -7.61 15.36
C GLU A 109 -9.56 -8.31 14.66
N ASN A 110 -8.99 -9.33 15.28
CA ASN A 110 -7.88 -10.12 14.73
C ASN A 110 -8.01 -11.61 15.07
N CYS A 111 -7.28 -12.45 14.33
CA CYS A 111 -7.30 -13.90 14.48
C CYS A 111 -6.08 -14.43 15.24
N PHE A 112 -4.88 -13.98 14.86
CA PHE A 112 -3.64 -14.40 15.50
C PHE A 112 -2.68 -13.21 15.62
N TYR A 113 -2.81 -12.48 16.72
CA TYR A 113 -2.07 -11.27 16.99
C TYR A 113 -1.65 -11.20 18.47
N PRO A 114 -0.37 -10.94 18.80
CA PRO A 114 0.08 -10.91 20.19
C PRO A 114 -0.51 -9.74 20.97
N SER A 115 -0.96 -9.99 22.18
CA SER A 115 -1.45 -8.95 23.08
C SER A 115 -0.34 -8.10 23.73
N LYS A 116 0.92 -8.52 23.55
CA LYS A 116 2.10 -7.85 24.13
C LYS A 116 3.19 -7.69 23.08
N GLU A 117 3.94 -6.62 23.20
CA GLU A 117 5.17 -6.41 22.46
C GLU A 117 6.27 -7.39 22.85
N GLY A 118 7.25 -7.60 21.97
CA GLY A 118 8.44 -8.42 22.22
C GLY A 118 8.21 -9.94 22.17
N ILE A 119 7.04 -10.43 21.79
CA ILE A 119 6.78 -11.86 21.58
C ILE A 119 7.31 -12.25 20.20
N GLY A 120 8.57 -12.63 20.15
CA GLY A 120 9.29 -12.97 18.92
C GLY A 120 9.44 -14.47 18.67
N TYR A 121 10.00 -14.80 17.50
CA TYR A 121 10.39 -16.16 17.08
C TYR A 121 9.23 -17.16 17.06
N ILE A 122 8.05 -16.70 16.66
CA ILE A 122 6.87 -17.53 16.44
C ILE A 122 6.84 -17.98 14.98
N THR A 123 6.51 -19.22 14.73
CA THR A 123 6.20 -19.73 13.39
C THR A 123 4.72 -20.08 13.32
N LEU A 124 4.01 -19.44 12.39
CA LEU A 124 2.64 -19.75 12.00
C LEU A 124 2.70 -20.43 10.63
N SER A 125 2.32 -21.71 10.56
CA SER A 125 2.47 -22.50 9.33
C SER A 125 1.26 -23.39 9.06
N GLY A 126 0.76 -23.38 7.82
CA GLY A 126 -0.27 -24.29 7.36
C GLY A 126 -1.70 -23.99 7.84
N PHE A 127 -2.00 -22.74 8.19
CA PHE A 127 -3.34 -22.34 8.63
C PHE A 127 -4.14 -21.66 7.53
N VAL A 128 -5.45 -21.83 7.59
CA VAL A 128 -6.44 -20.97 6.94
C VAL A 128 -6.92 -19.98 8.00
N VAL A 129 -6.63 -18.69 7.77
CA VAL A 129 -6.97 -17.58 8.68
C VAL A 129 -7.82 -16.59 7.91
N LYS A 130 -9.04 -16.33 8.36
CA LYS A 130 -10.00 -15.50 7.62
C LYS A 130 -11.02 -14.79 8.48
N GLN A 131 -11.70 -13.80 7.88
CA GLN A 131 -12.90 -13.15 8.42
C GLN A 131 -12.63 -12.32 9.68
N ALA A 132 -11.68 -11.38 9.62
CA ALA A 132 -11.39 -10.48 10.72
C ALA A 132 -11.98 -9.07 10.51
N ALA A 133 -12.49 -8.51 11.59
CA ALA A 133 -13.05 -7.16 11.66
C ALA A 133 -11.95 -6.12 11.97
N THR A 134 -10.89 -6.10 11.17
CA THR A 134 -9.74 -5.22 11.40
C THR A 134 -10.08 -3.76 11.15
N GLN A 135 -9.40 -2.85 11.85
CA GLN A 135 -9.54 -1.41 11.67
C GLN A 135 -8.60 -0.91 10.56
N TRP A 136 -8.91 0.28 10.03
CA TRP A 136 -8.02 1.01 9.11
C TRP A 136 -6.63 1.19 9.71
N ALA A 137 -5.61 0.88 8.94
CA ALA A 137 -4.23 0.79 9.40
C ALA A 137 -3.29 1.80 8.70
N PRO A 138 -3.49 3.14 8.89
CA PRO A 138 -2.55 4.12 8.39
C PRO A 138 -1.24 4.10 9.20
N PRO A 139 -0.15 4.71 8.71
CA PRO A 139 1.13 4.71 9.43
C PRO A 139 1.09 5.45 10.76
N THR A 140 0.10 6.30 11.00
CA THR A 140 -0.14 7.00 12.27
C THR A 140 -0.83 6.13 13.32
N ALA A 141 -1.50 5.03 12.94
CA ALA A 141 -2.08 4.05 13.84
C ALA A 141 -1.10 2.92 14.19
N TYR A 142 -1.53 1.98 15.03
CA TYR A 142 -0.70 0.83 15.41
C TYR A 142 -0.58 -0.21 14.29
N GLN A 143 -1.37 -0.10 13.25
CA GLN A 143 -1.40 -1.01 12.12
C GLN A 143 -1.62 -2.47 12.56
N GLU A 144 -2.67 -2.72 13.29
CA GLU A 144 -3.08 -4.08 13.61
C GLU A 144 -3.71 -4.74 12.38
N GLY A 145 -3.27 -5.96 12.09
CA GLY A 145 -3.83 -6.79 11.03
C GLY A 145 -4.55 -8.00 11.59
N MET A 146 -5.10 -8.81 10.70
CA MET A 146 -5.71 -10.08 11.09
C MET A 146 -4.67 -11.02 11.72
N VAL A 147 -3.45 -11.00 11.21
CA VAL A 147 -2.30 -11.77 11.68
C VAL A 147 -1.08 -10.86 11.75
N GLY A 148 -0.18 -11.09 12.69
CA GLY A 148 1.12 -10.44 12.63
C GLY A 148 1.94 -10.47 13.91
N PRO A 149 3.23 -10.12 13.79
CA PRO A 149 4.18 -10.15 14.90
C PRO A 149 4.01 -9.01 15.89
N HIS A 150 3.18 -8.01 15.60
CA HIS A 150 3.11 -6.78 16.38
C HIS A 150 4.48 -6.08 16.42
N TRP A 151 5.00 -5.70 17.58
CA TRP A 151 6.31 -5.08 17.77
C TRP A 151 7.29 -6.09 18.34
N SER A 152 7.93 -6.89 17.48
CA SER A 152 8.82 -7.98 17.86
C SER A 152 9.79 -8.38 16.76
N LYS A 153 10.45 -9.54 16.90
CA LYS A 153 11.47 -10.02 15.98
C LYS A 153 11.27 -11.48 15.57
N GLY A 154 11.65 -11.78 14.33
CA GLY A 154 11.94 -13.14 13.87
C GLY A 154 10.72 -14.06 13.70
N TRP A 155 9.55 -13.53 13.42
CA TRP A 155 8.40 -14.36 13.08
C TRP A 155 8.55 -14.96 11.68
N ILE A 156 7.99 -16.16 11.53
CA ILE A 156 7.83 -16.84 10.25
C ILE A 156 6.34 -17.08 10.05
N ILE A 157 5.78 -16.57 8.96
CA ILE A 157 4.40 -16.86 8.52
C ILE A 157 4.53 -17.55 7.18
N GLU A 158 4.13 -18.81 7.10
CA GLU A 158 4.36 -19.62 5.92
C GLU A 158 3.26 -20.63 5.65
N ASP A 159 3.10 -20.96 4.35
CA ASP A 159 2.16 -21.97 3.89
C ASP A 159 0.72 -21.74 4.38
N CYS A 160 0.34 -20.48 4.58
CA CYS A 160 -0.97 -20.08 5.09
C CYS A 160 -1.86 -19.51 3.97
N GLU A 161 -3.17 -19.71 4.11
CA GLU A 161 -4.18 -18.92 3.40
C GLU A 161 -4.69 -17.83 4.34
N ILE A 162 -4.66 -16.57 3.89
CA ILE A 162 -5.04 -15.40 4.71
C ILE A 162 -5.99 -14.54 3.87
N SER A 163 -7.26 -14.44 4.31
CA SER A 163 -8.29 -13.79 3.51
C SER A 163 -9.39 -13.12 4.32
N ASP A 164 -10.17 -12.30 3.64
CA ASP A 164 -11.41 -11.72 4.14
C ASP A 164 -11.18 -10.89 5.43
N SER A 165 -10.12 -10.10 5.43
CA SER A 165 -9.92 -9.07 6.45
C SER A 165 -10.60 -7.77 6.02
N LYS A 166 -11.32 -7.12 6.92
CA LYS A 166 -11.97 -5.83 6.61
C LYS A 166 -10.96 -4.79 6.14
N CYS A 167 -9.79 -4.75 6.72
CA CYS A 167 -8.70 -3.87 6.28
C CYS A 167 -7.45 -4.69 5.97
N SER A 168 -6.55 -4.91 6.89
CA SER A 168 -5.24 -5.51 6.62
C SER A 168 -5.18 -7.00 6.94
N GLY A 169 -4.59 -7.80 6.04
CA GLY A 169 -4.34 -9.22 6.25
C GLY A 169 -3.21 -9.44 7.26
N ILE A 170 -1.97 -9.28 6.83
CA ILE A 170 -0.78 -9.41 7.70
C ILE A 170 -0.29 -8.00 8.06
N SER A 171 -0.03 -7.75 9.34
CA SER A 171 0.69 -6.56 9.79
C SER A 171 2.01 -6.93 10.43
N LEU A 172 3.11 -6.32 9.95
CA LEU A 172 4.45 -6.49 10.51
C LEU A 172 4.74 -5.53 11.68
N GLY A 173 3.74 -4.75 12.06
CA GLY A 173 3.75 -3.93 13.25
C GLY A 173 4.37 -2.54 13.10
N LYS A 174 4.04 -1.75 14.08
CA LYS A 174 4.53 -0.39 14.28
C LYS A 174 4.93 -0.18 15.73
N TYR A 175 5.92 0.67 15.98
CA TYR A 175 6.25 1.14 17.32
C TYR A 175 5.06 1.86 17.97
N ARG A 176 4.69 1.43 19.16
CA ARG A 176 3.63 2.01 19.94
C ARG A 176 4.14 3.23 20.70
N GLN A 177 4.06 4.40 20.08
CA GLN A 177 4.52 5.63 20.70
C GLN A 177 3.65 5.97 21.91
N PRO A 178 4.22 6.09 23.12
CA PRO A 178 3.47 6.48 24.32
C PRO A 178 2.74 7.82 24.12
N ASN A 179 1.50 7.89 24.55
CA ASN A 179 0.63 9.07 24.45
C ASN A 179 0.35 9.58 23.02
N ASN A 180 0.64 8.77 22.03
CA ASN A 180 0.26 9.03 20.65
C ASN A 180 -0.61 7.88 20.14
N ASP A 181 -1.89 8.01 20.33
CA ASP A 181 -2.92 7.05 19.94
C ASP A 181 -3.73 7.59 18.77
N ASN A 182 -3.05 8.10 17.75
CA ASN A 182 -3.69 8.63 16.55
C ASN A 182 -4.56 9.89 16.81
N LYS A 183 -4.33 10.60 17.89
CA LYS A 183 -5.07 11.82 18.27
C LYS A 183 -4.52 13.08 17.63
N TRP A 184 -3.38 13.01 16.96
CA TRP A 184 -2.76 14.15 16.31
C TRP A 184 -3.40 14.40 14.96
N LEU A 185 -4.36 15.25 14.97
CA LEU A 185 -4.97 15.70 13.74
C LEU A 185 -4.14 16.82 13.13
N LYS A 186 -3.87 16.68 11.83
CA LYS A 186 -3.12 17.59 10.97
C LYS A 186 -3.33 19.09 11.26
N TRP A 187 -4.56 19.49 11.52
CA TRP A 187 -4.92 20.90 11.77
C TRP A 187 -4.88 21.35 13.22
N LYS A 188 -4.48 20.49 14.17
CA LYS A 188 -4.44 20.87 15.59
C LYS A 188 -3.06 21.35 16.01
N PHE A 189 -2.06 20.46 15.97
CA PHE A 189 -0.72 20.76 16.51
C PHE A 189 0.40 20.30 15.62
N LYS A 190 0.26 19.15 14.96
CA LYS A 190 1.23 18.54 14.08
C LYS A 190 0.51 17.91 12.90
N ASP A 191 1.14 17.92 11.74
CA ASP A 191 0.70 17.07 10.64
C ASP A 191 1.15 15.62 10.83
N GLY A 192 0.65 14.72 9.98
CA GLY A 192 1.01 13.30 10.04
C GLY A 192 2.51 13.09 9.87
N THR A 193 3.18 13.86 9.02
CA THR A 193 4.62 13.73 8.74
C THR A 193 5.47 14.12 9.95
N GLN A 194 5.08 15.12 10.71
CA GLN A 194 5.77 15.48 11.96
C GLN A 194 5.60 14.37 13.01
N THR A 195 4.40 13.81 13.10
CA THR A 195 4.12 12.69 14.00
C THR A 195 4.99 11.48 13.67
N GLU A 196 5.16 11.20 12.36
CA GLU A 196 6.01 10.11 11.89
C GLU A 196 7.48 10.32 12.29
N ARG A 197 8.04 11.50 12.07
CA ARG A 197 9.43 11.82 12.46
C ARG A 197 9.65 11.68 13.96
N ASP A 198 8.71 12.17 14.77
CA ASP A 198 8.79 12.04 16.23
C ASP A 198 8.75 10.57 16.67
N CYS A 199 7.88 9.76 16.04
CA CYS A 199 7.75 8.34 16.32
C CYS A 199 9.06 7.58 16.03
N ILE A 200 9.69 7.85 14.89
CA ILE A 200 10.96 7.23 14.50
C ILE A 200 12.08 7.58 15.46
N CYS A 201 12.25 8.87 15.77
CA CYS A 201 13.27 9.33 16.70
C CYS A 201 13.08 8.74 18.10
N GLN A 202 11.85 8.60 18.54
CA GLN A 202 11.55 8.01 19.85
C GLN A 202 11.82 6.50 19.85
N ALA A 203 11.37 5.77 18.84
CA ALA A 203 11.59 4.34 18.71
C ALA A 203 13.08 4.00 18.63
N GLN A 204 13.86 4.81 17.90
CA GLN A 204 15.31 4.65 17.84
C GLN A 204 15.94 4.75 19.23
N ARG A 205 15.55 5.74 20.01
CA ARG A 205 16.05 5.91 21.37
C ARG A 205 15.65 4.76 22.30
N GLU A 206 14.52 4.15 22.07
CA GLU A 206 13.96 3.05 22.87
C GLU A 206 14.32 1.65 22.35
N GLY A 207 15.22 1.56 21.36
CA GLY A 207 15.80 0.29 20.96
C GLY A 207 15.25 -0.30 19.67
N TRP A 208 14.80 0.53 18.75
CA TRP A 208 14.50 0.09 17.37
C TRP A 208 15.81 -0.24 16.65
N THR A 209 16.22 -1.47 16.76
CA THR A 209 17.47 -1.98 16.19
C THR A 209 17.26 -3.34 15.54
N LYS A 210 18.20 -3.76 14.70
CA LYS A 210 18.19 -5.07 14.03
C LYS A 210 18.21 -6.24 15.02
N GLU A 211 18.80 -6.04 16.18
CA GLU A 211 18.87 -7.05 17.25
C GLU A 211 17.51 -7.29 17.91
N ASN A 212 16.65 -6.28 17.93
CA ASN A 212 15.42 -6.28 18.71
C ASN A 212 14.16 -6.45 17.88
N ILE A 213 14.10 -5.88 16.67
CA ILE A 213 12.87 -5.73 15.88
C ILE A 213 13.10 -6.19 14.43
N GLY A 214 12.03 -6.68 13.80
CA GLY A 214 12.01 -7.04 12.39
C GLY A 214 12.56 -8.42 12.08
N SER A 215 13.18 -8.58 10.92
CA SER A 215 13.73 -9.85 10.43
C SER A 215 12.67 -10.96 10.36
N HIS A 216 11.47 -10.60 9.94
CA HIS A 216 10.37 -11.54 9.72
C HIS A 216 10.50 -12.21 8.34
N ILE A 217 9.90 -13.38 8.21
CA ILE A 217 9.81 -14.10 6.93
C ILE A 217 8.34 -14.39 6.67
N ILE A 218 7.82 -13.88 5.55
CA ILE A 218 6.48 -14.20 5.06
C ILE A 218 6.65 -14.91 3.73
N ARG A 219 6.26 -16.19 3.68
CA ARG A 219 6.51 -16.97 2.47
C ARG A 219 5.49 -18.04 2.17
N ARG A 220 5.31 -18.30 0.88
CA ARG A 220 4.41 -19.34 0.35
C ARG A 220 2.99 -19.23 0.91
N CYS A 221 2.56 -17.98 1.16
CA CYS A 221 1.20 -17.68 1.59
C CYS A 221 0.32 -17.32 0.41
N HIS A 222 -0.95 -17.67 0.51
CA HIS A 222 -2.02 -17.22 -0.38
C HIS A 222 -2.81 -16.13 0.36
N ILE A 223 -2.71 -14.88 -0.10
CA ILE A 223 -3.27 -13.71 0.59
C ILE A 223 -4.23 -13.01 -0.36
N HIS A 224 -5.50 -12.87 0.04
CA HIS A 224 -6.51 -12.31 -0.85
C HIS A 224 -7.72 -11.73 -0.12
N HIS A 225 -8.51 -10.92 -0.82
CA HIS A 225 -9.77 -10.33 -0.31
C HIS A 225 -9.60 -9.62 1.05
N CYS A 226 -8.51 -8.88 1.19
CA CYS A 226 -8.31 -7.92 2.28
C CYS A 226 -8.58 -6.52 1.72
N GLU A 227 -9.46 -5.73 2.37
CA GLU A 227 -9.99 -4.54 1.73
C GLU A 227 -9.12 -3.28 1.89
N GLN A 228 -7.98 -3.39 2.58
CA GLN A 228 -6.96 -2.34 2.59
C GLN A 228 -5.62 -2.87 2.07
N THR A 229 -5.00 -3.83 2.74
CA THR A 229 -3.66 -4.29 2.40
C THR A 229 -3.52 -5.80 2.59
N GLY A 230 -2.84 -6.45 1.66
CA GLY A 230 -2.44 -7.86 1.86
C GLY A 230 -1.42 -7.97 2.99
N ILE A 231 -0.31 -7.25 2.89
CA ILE A 231 0.74 -7.17 3.91
C ILE A 231 1.07 -5.69 4.15
N VAL A 232 0.85 -5.23 5.38
CA VAL A 232 1.25 -3.87 5.80
C VAL A 232 2.40 -3.94 6.80
N GLY A 233 3.33 -3.01 6.73
CA GLY A 233 4.40 -2.89 7.71
C GLY A 233 4.87 -1.46 7.86
N ARG A 234 5.13 -1.09 9.11
CA ARG A 234 5.81 0.15 9.42
C ARG A 234 6.81 -0.10 10.53
N MET A 235 8.03 0.33 10.37
CA MET A 235 9.12 0.14 11.33
C MET A 235 9.33 -1.33 11.79
N GLY A 236 8.28 -2.06 12.12
CA GLY A 236 8.35 -3.48 12.52
C GLY A 236 8.76 -4.42 11.39
N GLY A 237 8.56 -4.01 10.13
CA GLY A 237 8.93 -4.78 8.95
C GLY A 237 10.40 -4.71 8.53
N VAL A 238 11.24 -3.94 9.18
CA VAL A 238 12.66 -3.79 8.83
C VAL A 238 13.41 -5.14 8.76
N PHE A 239 14.33 -5.27 7.82
CA PHE A 239 15.19 -6.47 7.64
C PHE A 239 14.43 -7.75 7.30
N SER A 240 13.19 -7.65 6.86
CA SER A 240 12.32 -8.79 6.60
C SER A 240 12.43 -9.31 5.17
N ILE A 241 11.97 -10.54 4.95
CA ILE A 241 11.89 -11.19 3.64
C ILE A 241 10.43 -11.55 3.38
N ILE A 242 9.92 -11.09 2.23
CA ILE A 242 8.57 -11.40 1.74
C ILE A 242 8.76 -12.12 0.40
N GLU A 243 8.52 -13.44 0.36
CA GLU A 243 8.89 -14.26 -0.78
C GLU A 243 7.91 -15.37 -1.12
N ASP A 244 7.83 -15.69 -2.40
CA ASP A 244 7.06 -16.82 -2.91
C ASP A 244 5.57 -16.78 -2.53
N ASN A 245 5.00 -15.60 -2.32
CA ASN A 245 3.59 -15.43 -1.99
C ASN A 245 2.75 -15.21 -3.24
N HIS A 246 1.49 -15.63 -3.17
CA HIS A 246 0.45 -15.28 -4.12
C HIS A 246 -0.51 -14.28 -3.44
N ILE A 247 -0.53 -13.04 -3.93
CA ILE A 247 -1.32 -11.94 -3.34
C ILE A 247 -2.25 -11.39 -4.42
N HIS A 248 -3.57 -11.40 -4.16
CA HIS A 248 -4.52 -10.93 -5.16
C HIS A 248 -5.84 -10.45 -4.57
N ASN A 249 -6.61 -9.73 -5.38
CA ASN A 249 -7.91 -9.19 -5.01
C ASN A 249 -7.87 -8.42 -3.67
N ILE A 250 -6.87 -7.54 -3.55
CA ILE A 250 -6.78 -6.61 -2.44
C ILE A 250 -7.57 -5.35 -2.79
N ASN A 251 -8.39 -4.87 -1.86
CA ASN A 251 -9.42 -3.86 -2.10
C ASN A 251 -10.42 -4.31 -3.19
N ASN A 252 -10.81 -5.56 -3.13
CA ASN A 252 -11.66 -6.21 -4.14
C ASN A 252 -13.05 -5.57 -4.24
N MET A 253 -13.63 -5.19 -3.12
CA MET A 253 -14.97 -4.62 -3.06
C MET A 253 -14.98 -3.15 -3.47
N GLN A 254 -13.84 -2.44 -3.41
CA GLN A 254 -13.72 -1.00 -3.70
C GLN A 254 -14.65 -0.12 -2.85
N GLN A 255 -15.02 -0.61 -1.68
CA GLN A 255 -15.85 0.12 -0.72
C GLN A 255 -15.04 0.99 0.22
N LEU A 256 -13.78 0.68 0.45
CA LEU A 256 -12.83 1.48 1.20
C LEU A 256 -11.88 2.20 0.24
N GLY A 257 -11.50 3.42 0.57
CA GLY A 257 -10.55 4.21 -0.19
C GLY A 257 -9.56 4.92 0.72
N GLY A 258 -8.43 5.34 0.16
CA GLY A 258 -7.41 6.09 0.90
C GLY A 258 -6.04 5.47 0.86
N ALA A 259 -5.23 5.79 1.85
CA ALA A 259 -3.85 5.34 1.93
C ALA A 259 -3.71 3.86 2.29
N GLU A 260 -2.53 3.32 2.07
CA GLU A 260 -2.12 1.96 2.42
C GLU A 260 -2.78 0.85 1.56
N ILE A 261 -3.58 1.18 0.54
CA ILE A 261 -4.23 0.18 -0.31
C ILE A 261 -3.23 -0.40 -1.30
N SER A 262 -2.81 -1.65 -1.08
CA SER A 262 -1.89 -2.36 -1.97
C SER A 262 -1.75 -3.84 -1.62
N GLY A 263 -1.17 -4.63 -2.52
CA GLY A 263 -0.76 -5.99 -2.22
C GLY A 263 0.23 -6.04 -1.06
N ILE A 264 1.29 -5.23 -1.13
CA ILE A 264 2.28 -5.05 -0.06
C ILE A 264 2.52 -3.56 0.15
N LYS A 265 2.34 -3.07 1.35
CA LYS A 265 2.63 -1.68 1.74
C LYS A 265 3.61 -1.62 2.89
N MET A 266 4.73 -0.94 2.67
CA MET A 266 5.78 -0.81 3.68
C MET A 266 6.20 0.64 3.87
N HIS A 267 6.22 1.08 5.12
CA HIS A 267 7.02 2.22 5.57
C HIS A 267 8.30 1.69 6.23
N ALA A 268 9.38 2.45 6.16
CA ALA A 268 10.68 2.04 6.68
C ALA A 268 11.11 0.65 6.18
N ALA A 269 11.04 0.46 4.86
CA ALA A 269 11.49 -0.78 4.23
C ALA A 269 13.04 -0.84 4.21
N ILE A 270 13.68 -0.80 5.38
CA ILE A 270 15.12 -0.82 5.53
C ILE A 270 15.63 -2.25 5.39
N ASP A 271 16.49 -2.51 4.40
CA ASP A 271 17.04 -3.84 4.08
C ASP A 271 15.95 -4.92 3.94
N VAL A 272 14.80 -4.57 3.36
CA VAL A 272 13.72 -5.51 3.08
C VAL A 272 13.90 -6.12 1.70
N VAL A 273 13.67 -7.42 1.59
CA VAL A 273 13.68 -8.14 0.31
C VAL A 273 12.28 -8.65 0.01
N MET A 274 11.72 -8.25 -1.15
CA MET A 274 10.45 -8.76 -1.67
C MET A 274 10.74 -9.48 -2.98
N ARG A 275 10.62 -10.81 -2.99
CA ARG A 275 11.05 -11.61 -4.15
C ARG A 275 10.13 -12.77 -4.48
N ARG A 276 10.03 -13.05 -5.78
CA ARG A 276 9.27 -14.18 -6.32
C ARG A 276 7.80 -14.20 -5.84
N ASN A 277 7.23 -13.02 -5.62
CA ASN A 277 5.82 -12.90 -5.33
C ASN A 277 5.04 -12.76 -6.64
N HIS A 278 3.86 -13.35 -6.68
CA HIS A 278 2.86 -13.14 -7.73
C HIS A 278 1.78 -12.22 -7.16
N ILE A 279 1.67 -11.00 -7.70
CA ILE A 279 0.78 -9.96 -7.17
C ILE A 279 -0.10 -9.43 -8.30
N HIS A 280 -1.43 -9.60 -8.16
CA HIS A 280 -2.35 -9.15 -9.20
C HIS A 280 -3.73 -8.79 -8.68
N HIS A 281 -4.49 -8.01 -9.45
CA HIS A 281 -5.81 -7.50 -9.05
C HIS A 281 -5.79 -6.86 -7.66
N CYS A 282 -4.69 -6.23 -7.35
CA CYS A 282 -4.54 -5.34 -6.20
C CYS A 282 -4.59 -3.92 -6.76
N THR A 283 -5.40 -3.05 -6.21
CA THR A 283 -5.52 -1.67 -6.69
C THR A 283 -4.13 -1.04 -6.90
N MET A 284 -3.17 -1.38 -6.04
CA MET A 284 -1.72 -1.20 -6.25
C MET A 284 -0.97 -2.49 -5.88
N GLY A 285 0.15 -2.77 -6.57
CA GLY A 285 0.96 -3.96 -6.32
C GLY A 285 1.81 -3.84 -5.05
N ILE A 286 2.99 -3.23 -5.17
CA ILE A 286 3.93 -3.00 -4.07
C ILE A 286 4.11 -1.49 -3.87
N TRP A 287 3.93 -1.04 -2.65
CA TRP A 287 4.15 0.36 -2.27
C TRP A 287 5.17 0.46 -1.13
N CYS A 288 6.37 0.96 -1.42
CA CYS A 288 7.36 1.31 -0.43
C CYS A 288 7.33 2.82 -0.21
N ASP A 289 6.77 3.23 0.91
CA ASP A 289 6.59 4.63 1.29
C ASP A 289 7.51 4.95 2.47
N TRP A 290 8.04 6.14 2.51
CA TRP A 290 8.94 6.62 3.55
C TRP A 290 10.06 5.65 3.94
N GLU A 291 11.30 6.09 3.84
CA GLU A 291 12.46 5.38 4.37
C GLU A 291 12.75 4.01 3.70
N ALA A 292 12.32 3.82 2.45
CA ALA A 292 12.79 2.68 1.68
C ALA A 292 14.29 2.85 1.38
N GLN A 293 15.13 2.04 2.04
CA GLN A 293 16.58 2.15 1.97
C GLN A 293 17.26 0.78 2.09
N GLY A 294 18.06 0.41 1.10
CA GLY A 294 18.60 -0.93 0.99
C GLY A 294 17.54 -1.97 0.59
N THR A 295 16.40 -1.51 0.12
CA THR A 295 15.27 -2.35 -0.29
C THR A 295 15.55 -3.01 -1.63
N ARG A 296 15.18 -4.27 -1.78
CA ARG A 296 15.26 -4.99 -3.04
C ARG A 296 13.94 -5.64 -3.42
N LEU A 297 13.45 -5.30 -4.61
CA LEU A 297 12.26 -5.88 -5.25
C LEU A 297 12.71 -6.70 -6.46
N THR A 298 12.67 -8.04 -6.37
CA THR A 298 13.30 -8.87 -7.40
C THR A 298 12.49 -10.11 -7.76
N GLN A 299 12.50 -10.47 -9.05
CA GLN A 299 11.86 -11.68 -9.56
C GLN A 299 10.35 -11.78 -9.27
N ASN A 300 9.66 -10.66 -9.12
CA ASN A 300 8.22 -10.64 -8.91
C ASN A 300 7.49 -10.62 -10.26
N LEU A 301 6.31 -11.22 -10.29
CA LEU A 301 5.33 -11.10 -11.36
C LEU A 301 4.20 -10.20 -10.86
N LEU A 302 4.02 -9.06 -11.50
CA LEU A 302 2.97 -8.10 -11.16
C LEU A 302 2.12 -7.82 -12.42
N HIS A 303 0.79 -7.89 -12.28
CA HIS A 303 -0.13 -7.61 -13.38
C HIS A 303 -1.53 -7.26 -12.88
N ASP A 304 -2.29 -6.58 -13.71
CA ASP A 304 -3.67 -6.19 -13.40
C ASP A 304 -3.82 -5.44 -12.06
N ASN A 305 -2.76 -4.75 -11.63
CA ASN A 305 -2.75 -3.90 -10.45
C ASN A 305 -3.24 -2.49 -10.83
N CYS A 306 -4.53 -2.39 -10.99
CA CYS A 306 -5.23 -1.16 -11.36
C CYS A 306 -6.68 -1.28 -10.88
N PRO A 307 -7.40 -0.15 -10.71
CA PRO A 307 -8.83 -0.21 -10.41
C PRO A 307 -9.61 -0.97 -11.49
N PRO A 308 -10.77 -1.54 -11.16
CA PRO A 308 -11.65 -2.19 -12.13
C PRO A 308 -12.02 -1.26 -13.29
N GLU A 309 -12.31 -1.87 -14.45
CA GLU A 309 -12.78 -1.12 -15.62
C GLU A 309 -14.03 -0.27 -15.29
N GLY A 310 -14.03 0.98 -15.75
CA GLY A 310 -15.10 1.95 -15.50
C GLY A 310 -14.95 2.76 -14.22
N THR A 311 -13.89 2.55 -13.44
CA THR A 311 -13.54 3.47 -12.35
C THR A 311 -13.09 4.81 -12.94
N PRO A 312 -13.61 5.95 -12.46
CA PRO A 312 -13.18 7.27 -12.96
C PRO A 312 -11.67 7.46 -12.83
N LYS A 313 -11.02 7.99 -13.86
CA LYS A 313 -9.56 8.22 -13.87
C LYS A 313 -9.07 9.03 -12.67
N ALA A 314 -9.82 10.06 -12.27
CA ALA A 314 -9.48 10.89 -11.12
C ALA A 314 -9.42 10.10 -9.79
N GLU A 315 -10.29 9.11 -9.62
CA GLU A 315 -10.29 8.24 -8.45
C GLU A 315 -9.21 7.16 -8.54
N GLY A 316 -8.82 6.75 -9.75
CA GLY A 316 -7.84 5.70 -10.00
C GLY A 316 -6.41 6.18 -10.26
N ALA A 317 -6.19 7.49 -10.39
CA ALA A 317 -4.91 8.03 -10.85
C ALA A 317 -3.71 7.68 -9.94
N MET A 318 -3.93 7.56 -8.63
CA MET A 318 -2.89 7.10 -7.68
C MET A 318 -2.82 5.58 -7.51
N MET A 319 -3.67 4.81 -8.16
CA MET A 319 -3.92 3.42 -7.80
C MET A 319 -3.83 2.47 -8.99
N SER A 320 -2.83 2.64 -9.85
CA SER A 320 -2.74 1.84 -11.07
C SER A 320 -1.34 1.30 -11.34
N GLN A 321 -0.51 1.17 -10.33
CA GLN A 321 0.89 0.82 -10.49
C GLN A 321 1.26 -0.54 -9.91
N ASP A 322 2.21 -1.20 -10.58
CA ASP A 322 2.83 -2.40 -10.06
C ASP A 322 3.75 -2.10 -8.88
N ILE A 323 4.57 -1.06 -9.00
CA ILE A 323 5.50 -0.63 -7.94
C ILE A 323 5.39 0.88 -7.74
N PHE A 324 5.25 1.29 -6.50
CA PHE A 324 5.37 2.70 -6.10
C PHE A 324 6.45 2.86 -5.03
N ILE A 325 7.45 3.70 -5.31
CA ILE A 325 8.46 4.10 -4.33
C ILE A 325 8.22 5.56 -4.01
N GLU A 326 7.83 5.84 -2.77
CA GLU A 326 7.43 7.16 -2.33
C GLU A 326 8.29 7.66 -1.16
N VAL A 327 8.76 8.89 -1.28
CA VAL A 327 9.49 9.64 -0.24
C VAL A 327 10.66 8.86 0.37
N GLY A 328 11.46 8.27 -0.52
CA GLY A 328 12.69 7.56 -0.15
C GLY A 328 13.94 8.30 -0.63
N HIS A 329 15.09 7.88 -0.15
CA HIS A 329 16.40 8.40 -0.55
C HIS A 329 17.29 7.33 -1.18
N GLY A 330 16.73 6.12 -1.38
CA GLY A 330 17.48 4.99 -1.89
C GLY A 330 18.62 4.53 -0.95
N PRO A 331 19.41 3.55 -1.40
CA PRO A 331 19.20 2.86 -2.66
C PRO A 331 17.99 1.90 -2.61
N THR A 332 17.24 1.85 -3.70
CA THR A 332 16.20 0.84 -3.92
C THR A 332 16.50 0.11 -5.22
N LEU A 333 16.69 -1.21 -5.15
CA LEU A 333 16.96 -2.04 -6.32
C LEU A 333 15.69 -2.76 -6.78
N ILE A 334 15.29 -2.51 -8.01
CA ILE A 334 14.15 -3.15 -8.69
C ILE A 334 14.74 -3.96 -9.86
N ASP A 335 14.88 -5.28 -9.70
CA ASP A 335 15.56 -6.10 -10.68
C ASP A 335 14.83 -7.39 -11.03
N ASN A 336 14.96 -7.79 -12.29
CA ASN A 336 14.42 -9.06 -12.80
C ASN A 336 12.90 -9.25 -12.57
N ASN A 337 12.12 -8.19 -12.53
CA ASN A 337 10.67 -8.26 -12.38
C ASN A 337 9.98 -8.28 -13.75
N ILE A 338 8.77 -8.82 -13.77
CA ILE A 338 7.83 -8.72 -14.87
C ILE A 338 6.67 -7.86 -14.38
N MET A 339 6.51 -6.68 -14.97
CA MET A 339 5.52 -5.66 -14.61
C MET A 339 4.62 -5.39 -15.81
N LEU A 340 3.35 -5.77 -15.71
CA LEU A 340 2.42 -5.80 -16.84
C LEU A 340 1.22 -4.86 -16.67
N SER A 341 1.09 -4.15 -15.55
CA SER A 341 0.03 -3.18 -15.32
C SER A 341 0.26 -1.87 -16.09
N PRO A 342 -0.75 -0.99 -16.24
CA PRO A 342 -0.63 0.26 -17.03
C PRO A 342 0.49 1.20 -16.58
N VAL A 343 0.83 1.20 -15.29
CA VAL A 343 2.01 1.88 -14.73
C VAL A 343 2.91 0.84 -14.11
N SER A 344 4.14 0.70 -14.63
CA SER A 344 5.11 -0.25 -14.09
C SER A 344 5.74 0.27 -12.79
N VAL A 345 6.28 1.49 -12.83
CA VAL A 345 6.90 2.10 -11.64
C VAL A 345 6.48 3.56 -11.52
N ARG A 346 5.92 3.90 -10.38
CA ARG A 346 5.71 5.28 -9.96
C ARG A 346 6.81 5.67 -8.98
N MET A 347 7.35 6.86 -9.16
CA MET A 347 8.52 7.34 -8.41
C MET A 347 8.23 8.71 -7.81
N ALA A 348 8.36 8.82 -6.50
CA ALA A 348 8.41 10.06 -5.73
C ALA A 348 9.61 9.99 -4.77
N THR A 349 10.82 9.79 -5.31
CA THR A 349 12.00 9.39 -4.53
C THR A 349 13.28 9.71 -5.28
N ASP A 350 14.42 9.50 -4.63
CA ASP A 350 15.76 9.43 -5.21
C ASP A 350 16.31 8.00 -5.14
N GLY A 351 17.32 7.71 -5.95
CA GLY A 351 18.20 6.57 -5.77
C GLY A 351 17.59 5.20 -6.12
N ILE A 352 16.78 5.13 -7.16
CA ILE A 352 16.27 3.87 -7.71
C ILE A 352 17.28 3.29 -8.71
N ALA A 353 17.46 1.96 -8.68
CA ALA A 353 18.08 1.22 -9.75
C ALA A 353 17.10 0.19 -10.31
N CYS A 354 16.66 0.39 -11.57
CA CYS A 354 15.83 -0.54 -12.33
C CYS A 354 16.70 -1.29 -13.34
N VAL A 355 16.85 -2.61 -13.15
CA VAL A 355 17.82 -3.39 -13.95
C VAL A 355 17.21 -4.74 -14.36
N HIS A 356 17.30 -5.07 -15.65
CA HIS A 356 16.82 -6.35 -16.18
C HIS A 356 15.33 -6.63 -15.94
N ASN A 357 14.47 -5.61 -15.97
CA ASN A 357 13.03 -5.79 -15.84
C ASN A 357 12.36 -5.83 -17.22
N LEU A 358 11.19 -6.47 -17.29
CA LEU A 358 10.22 -6.35 -18.38
C LEU A 358 9.10 -5.42 -17.91
N MET A 359 8.85 -4.33 -18.62
CA MET A 359 7.86 -3.31 -18.29
C MET A 359 6.92 -3.05 -19.47
N LEU A 360 5.62 -3.28 -19.27
CA LEU A 360 4.58 -3.00 -20.24
C LEU A 360 3.81 -1.72 -19.92
N GLY A 361 4.01 -1.15 -18.76
CA GLY A 361 3.43 0.11 -18.32
C GLY A 361 4.45 1.24 -18.27
N SER A 362 3.94 2.45 -18.08
CA SER A 362 4.76 3.67 -18.01
C SER A 362 5.66 3.72 -16.77
N LEU A 363 6.69 4.54 -16.85
CA LEU A 363 7.38 5.11 -15.71
C LEU A 363 6.77 6.49 -15.42
N THR A 364 6.47 6.80 -14.17
CA THR A 364 5.86 8.06 -13.78
C THR A 364 6.65 8.67 -12.61
N ALA A 365 7.15 9.89 -12.79
CA ALA A 365 7.78 10.68 -11.74
C ALA A 365 6.78 11.70 -11.21
N VAL A 366 6.53 11.70 -9.90
CA VAL A 366 5.51 12.55 -9.27
C VAL A 366 6.03 13.27 -8.04
N GLY A 367 5.57 14.49 -7.86
CA GLY A 367 6.00 15.34 -6.75
C GLY A 367 7.47 15.76 -6.88
N GLY A 368 8.06 16.17 -5.81
CA GLY A 368 9.49 16.48 -5.73
C GLY A 368 9.83 17.81 -5.09
N GLY A 369 11.00 17.87 -4.54
CA GLY A 369 11.76 19.09 -4.22
C GLY A 369 11.15 20.03 -3.24
N THR A 370 10.16 19.67 -2.43
CA THR A 370 9.58 20.66 -1.54
C THR A 370 9.46 20.25 -0.09
N GLY A 371 9.85 21.16 0.63
CA GLY A 371 9.98 21.47 2.00
C GLY A 371 9.21 20.75 3.06
N ASP A 372 8.13 20.08 2.77
CA ASP A 372 7.26 19.58 3.83
C ASP A 372 7.47 18.09 4.14
N ARG A 373 8.07 17.34 3.22
CA ARG A 373 8.26 15.91 3.38
C ARG A 373 9.71 15.55 3.70
N TYR A 374 10.29 16.19 4.71
CA TYR A 374 11.59 15.79 5.23
C TYR A 374 11.48 14.40 5.88
N THR A 375 12.08 13.41 5.21
CA THR A 375 12.11 12.03 5.68
C THR A 375 13.41 11.69 6.37
N PRO A 376 13.38 10.76 7.32
CA PRO A 376 14.60 10.20 7.89
C PRO A 376 15.46 9.54 6.84
N TYR A 377 16.75 9.81 6.89
CA TYR A 377 17.80 9.12 6.16
C TYR A 377 18.61 8.29 7.16
N HIS A 378 18.77 7.00 6.89
CA HIS A 378 19.34 6.05 7.83
C HIS A 378 20.82 5.74 7.53
N ILE A 379 21.56 5.41 8.57
CA ILE A 379 22.88 4.81 8.40
C ILE A 379 22.70 3.46 7.69
N ARG A 380 23.59 3.13 6.75
CA ARG A 380 23.51 1.91 5.94
C ARG A 380 23.30 0.67 6.79
N HIS A 381 22.32 -0.15 6.42
CA HIS A 381 21.97 -1.42 7.07
C HIS A 381 21.57 -1.30 8.53
N ARG A 382 21.07 -0.13 8.93
CA ARG A 382 20.67 0.18 10.31
C ARG A 382 19.39 1.01 10.33
N THR A 383 18.77 1.04 11.49
CA THR A 383 17.62 1.89 11.76
C THR A 383 17.99 3.28 12.30
N GLU A 384 19.28 3.50 12.65
CA GLU A 384 19.71 4.82 13.16
C GLU A 384 19.57 5.90 12.10
N VAL A 385 18.95 6.98 12.48
CA VAL A 385 18.76 8.17 11.64
C VAL A 385 20.09 8.94 11.56
N ALA A 386 20.57 9.12 10.32
CA ALA A 386 21.73 9.97 10.04
C ALA A 386 21.34 11.44 9.84
N GLY A 387 20.10 11.70 9.41
CA GLY A 387 19.59 13.04 9.16
C GLY A 387 18.18 13.00 8.59
N PHE A 388 17.69 14.19 8.20
CA PHE A 388 16.39 14.36 7.54
C PHE A 388 16.62 15.08 6.22
N MET A 389 16.08 14.55 5.15
CA MET A 389 16.25 15.06 3.79
C MET A 389 14.92 15.16 3.06
N THR A 390 14.85 16.07 2.09
CA THR A 390 13.83 16.05 1.04
C THR A 390 14.38 15.32 -0.19
N PHE A 391 13.53 14.82 -1.06
CA PHE A 391 13.96 14.21 -2.31
C PHE A 391 13.81 15.21 -3.48
N LEU A 392 14.68 15.09 -4.47
CA LEU A 392 14.76 15.99 -5.64
C LEU A 392 14.43 15.27 -6.96
N HIS A 393 14.15 14.00 -6.92
CA HIS A 393 14.21 13.07 -8.04
C HIS A 393 15.59 12.95 -8.68
N GLY A 394 15.88 11.77 -9.21
CA GLY A 394 17.15 11.40 -9.82
C GLY A 394 18.04 10.61 -8.89
N ASP A 395 19.33 10.63 -9.15
CA ASP A 395 20.27 9.59 -8.69
C ASP A 395 19.81 8.18 -9.10
N ASP A 396 19.11 8.11 -10.24
CA ASP A 396 18.44 6.90 -10.71
C ASP A 396 19.23 6.22 -11.83
N ARG A 397 19.10 4.89 -11.93
CA ARG A 397 19.78 4.04 -12.92
C ARG A 397 18.78 3.12 -13.58
N PHE A 398 18.73 3.17 -14.91
CA PHE A 398 17.88 2.32 -15.74
C PHE A 398 18.73 1.57 -16.77
N TYR A 399 19.03 0.30 -16.48
CA TYR A 399 19.93 -0.49 -17.33
C TYR A 399 19.33 -1.82 -17.74
N ASN A 400 19.49 -2.15 -19.02
CA ASN A 400 19.18 -3.46 -19.55
C ASN A 400 17.72 -3.92 -19.30
N ASN A 401 16.79 -2.98 -19.30
CA ASN A 401 15.37 -3.28 -19.20
C ASN A 401 14.77 -3.46 -20.60
N ILE A 402 13.62 -4.11 -20.65
CA ILE A 402 12.77 -4.23 -21.84
C ILE A 402 11.50 -3.42 -21.60
N PHE A 403 11.25 -2.44 -22.46
CA PHE A 403 10.06 -1.60 -22.45
C PHE A 403 9.19 -1.91 -23.67
N ILE A 404 7.91 -2.19 -23.45
CA ILE A 404 6.96 -2.50 -24.53
C ILE A 404 5.72 -1.63 -24.35
N GLN A 405 5.40 -0.77 -25.34
CA GLN A 405 4.14 -0.03 -25.35
C GLN A 405 2.99 -1.01 -25.61
N ASN A 406 2.28 -1.40 -24.57
CA ASN A 406 1.17 -2.35 -24.64
C ASN A 406 -0.20 -1.67 -24.51
N TYR A 407 -0.27 -0.56 -23.80
CA TYR A 407 -1.51 0.18 -23.59
C TYR A 407 -1.61 1.34 -24.59
N PRO A 408 -2.83 1.69 -25.04
CA PRO A 408 -3.02 2.88 -25.86
C PRO A 408 -2.56 4.13 -25.12
N VAL A 409 -1.86 5.01 -25.82
CA VAL A 409 -1.56 6.35 -25.30
C VAL A 409 -2.83 7.17 -25.46
N GLU A 410 -3.45 7.54 -24.37
CA GLU A 410 -4.59 8.46 -24.37
C GLU A 410 -4.08 9.87 -24.04
N GLU A 411 -4.79 10.91 -24.53
CA GLU A 411 -4.54 12.27 -24.06
C GLU A 411 -4.82 12.33 -22.57
N THR A 412 -3.79 12.60 -21.77
CA THR A 412 -3.90 12.67 -20.32
C THR A 412 -4.45 14.03 -19.90
N GLU A 413 -5.56 14.04 -19.17
CA GLU A 413 -5.92 15.20 -18.38
C GLU A 413 -4.98 15.28 -17.18
N THR A 414 -4.43 16.46 -16.92
CA THR A 414 -3.65 16.71 -15.71
C THR A 414 -4.58 16.58 -14.51
N VAL A 415 -4.37 15.57 -13.70
CA VAL A 415 -5.12 15.35 -12.46
C VAL A 415 -4.34 15.96 -11.31
N GLU A 416 -4.94 16.90 -10.59
CA GLU A 416 -4.43 17.35 -9.30
C GLU A 416 -4.96 16.40 -8.21
N ASP A 417 -4.06 15.63 -7.60
CA ASP A 417 -4.39 14.80 -6.46
C ASP A 417 -3.50 15.18 -5.27
N MET A 418 -4.13 15.40 -4.11
CA MET A 418 -3.48 15.85 -2.87
C MET A 418 -2.52 17.07 -3.04
N GLY A 419 -2.79 17.95 -4.03
CA GLY A 419 -1.95 19.10 -4.30
C GLY A 419 -0.71 18.81 -5.17
N PHE A 420 -0.58 17.60 -5.71
CA PHE A 420 0.44 17.24 -6.68
C PHE A 420 -0.15 17.26 -8.09
N LYS A 421 0.58 17.85 -9.02
CA LYS A 421 0.29 17.62 -10.45
C LYS A 421 0.74 16.21 -10.78
N MET A 422 -0.21 15.37 -11.17
CA MET A 422 0.07 14.02 -11.64
C MET A 422 -0.02 14.03 -13.16
N GLU A 423 1.11 13.96 -13.79
CA GLU A 423 1.18 13.65 -15.21
C GLU A 423 1.24 12.12 -15.32
N ASP A 424 0.08 11.48 -15.45
CA ASP A 424 0.05 10.08 -15.85
C ASP A 424 0.48 9.99 -17.30
N ASN A 425 1.79 9.93 -17.50
CA ASN A 425 2.33 9.67 -18.82
C ASN A 425 2.13 8.18 -19.10
N GLN A 426 1.20 7.87 -20.01
CA GLN A 426 0.94 6.49 -20.44
C GLN A 426 1.91 6.03 -21.52
N GLU A 427 2.82 6.87 -21.96
CA GLU A 427 3.90 6.46 -22.84
C GLU A 427 4.93 5.65 -22.06
N VAL A 428 5.25 4.47 -22.57
CA VAL A 428 6.20 3.55 -21.95
C VAL A 428 7.62 3.94 -22.34
N GLY A 429 8.54 3.90 -21.38
CA GLY A 429 9.96 4.12 -21.64
C GLY A 429 10.63 5.09 -20.68
N THR A 430 11.86 5.45 -21.00
CA THR A 430 12.72 6.29 -20.15
C THR A 430 12.72 7.77 -20.51
N HIS A 431 11.94 8.19 -21.52
CA HIS A 431 11.82 9.59 -21.96
C HIS A 431 11.32 10.52 -20.85
N VAL A 432 10.69 10.02 -19.82
CA VAL A 432 10.30 10.78 -18.62
C VAL A 432 11.50 11.50 -17.97
N PHE A 433 12.72 11.08 -18.28
CA PHE A 433 13.97 11.67 -17.79
C PHE A 433 14.65 12.61 -18.80
N ASP A 434 14.00 13.02 -19.90
CA ASP A 434 14.61 13.87 -20.93
C ASP A 434 15.07 15.23 -20.40
N GLU A 435 14.40 15.77 -19.41
CA GLU A 435 14.75 17.04 -18.75
C GLU A 435 15.69 16.88 -17.55
N TYR A 436 16.10 15.65 -17.22
CA TYR A 436 17.01 15.41 -16.11
C TYR A 436 18.47 15.61 -16.54
N PRO A 437 19.31 16.23 -15.70
CA PRO A 437 20.69 16.48 -16.07
C PRO A 437 21.50 15.17 -16.17
N THR A 438 22.43 15.15 -17.09
CA THR A 438 23.54 14.21 -17.04
C THR A 438 24.46 14.54 -15.86
N TYR A 439 25.31 13.61 -15.46
CA TYR A 439 26.27 13.88 -14.38
C TYR A 439 27.20 15.07 -14.71
N ASP A 440 27.66 15.18 -15.94
CA ASP A 440 28.57 16.26 -16.38
C ASP A 440 27.84 17.63 -16.35
N GLU A 441 26.60 17.69 -16.73
CA GLU A 441 25.79 18.90 -16.64
C GLU A 441 25.55 19.28 -15.16
N TRP A 442 25.15 18.33 -14.34
CA TRP A 442 24.89 18.56 -12.92
C TRP A 442 26.15 19.04 -12.19
N ILE A 443 27.29 18.36 -12.39
CA ILE A 443 28.55 18.71 -11.72
C ILE A 443 29.11 20.06 -12.19
N SER A 444 28.80 20.48 -13.43
CA SER A 444 29.22 21.76 -13.97
C SER A 444 28.68 22.96 -13.21
N HIS A 445 27.60 22.79 -12.48
CA HIS A 445 27.02 23.84 -11.62
C HIS A 445 27.84 24.08 -10.34
N PHE A 446 28.74 23.18 -9.99
CA PHE A 446 29.55 23.29 -8.77
C PHE A 446 30.98 23.74 -9.11
N GLU A 447 31.41 24.82 -8.47
CA GLU A 447 32.79 25.31 -8.60
C GLU A 447 33.74 24.50 -7.68
N LEU A 448 34.11 23.27 -8.10
CA LEU A 448 34.86 22.32 -7.28
C LEU A 448 36.23 22.85 -6.82
N ASP A 449 36.79 23.83 -7.53
CA ASP A 449 38.09 24.44 -7.23
C ASP A 449 38.03 25.54 -6.17
N LYS A 450 36.83 25.89 -5.71
CA LYS A 450 36.59 26.98 -4.74
C LYS A 450 35.97 26.45 -3.46
N PRO A 451 36.15 27.16 -2.34
CA PRO A 451 35.41 26.86 -1.13
C PRO A 451 33.90 26.87 -1.39
N ALA A 452 33.18 25.95 -0.77
CA ALA A 452 31.73 25.84 -0.91
C ALA A 452 31.05 27.16 -0.51
N ASP A 453 30.29 27.71 -1.44
CA ASP A 453 29.44 28.89 -1.22
C ASP A 453 28.01 28.40 -1.00
N MET A 454 27.57 28.35 0.23
CA MET A 454 26.24 27.85 0.62
C MET A 454 25.12 28.65 -0.04
N SER A 455 25.33 29.92 -0.33
CA SER A 455 24.33 30.75 -1.02
C SER A 455 24.08 30.31 -2.48
N LYS A 456 25.05 29.61 -3.08
CA LYS A 456 24.93 29.05 -4.43
C LYS A 456 24.44 27.62 -4.43
N LEU A 457 24.73 26.85 -3.38
CA LEU A 457 24.29 25.47 -3.27
C LEU A 457 22.79 25.35 -3.01
N GLU A 458 22.21 26.23 -2.21
CA GLU A 458 20.81 26.18 -1.83
C GLU A 458 19.83 26.23 -3.03
N PRO A 459 19.97 27.11 -4.04
CA PRO A 459 19.10 27.11 -5.20
C PRO A 459 19.15 25.82 -6.02
N TYR A 460 20.33 25.19 -6.12
CA TYR A 460 20.48 23.92 -6.81
C TYR A 460 19.95 22.76 -6.01
N HIS A 461 20.20 22.75 -4.74
CA HIS A 461 19.76 21.69 -3.84
C HIS A 461 18.24 21.56 -3.75
N ASN A 462 17.51 22.64 -3.95
CA ASN A 462 16.06 22.68 -3.80
C ASN A 462 15.27 22.75 -5.13
N LYS A 463 15.94 22.83 -6.28
CA LYS A 463 15.27 23.10 -7.56
C LYS A 463 15.73 22.25 -8.73
N CYS A 464 16.86 21.58 -8.63
CA CYS A 464 17.41 20.81 -9.73
C CYS A 464 17.30 19.33 -9.43
N HIS A 465 16.81 18.56 -10.40
CA HIS A 465 16.87 17.11 -10.32
C HIS A 465 18.32 16.63 -10.23
N LEU A 466 18.50 15.50 -9.53
CA LEU A 466 19.78 14.79 -9.52
C LEU A 466 20.00 14.09 -10.88
N PRO A 467 21.25 13.74 -11.21
CA PRO A 467 21.53 13.06 -12.48
C PRO A 467 20.80 11.71 -12.61
N VAL A 468 20.47 11.35 -13.84
CA VAL A 468 19.92 10.02 -14.17
C VAL A 468 20.83 9.33 -15.19
N TRP A 469 21.05 8.04 -15.00
CA TRP A 469 21.87 7.20 -15.88
C TRP A 469 20.98 6.16 -16.56
N VAL A 470 20.90 6.26 -17.88
CA VAL A 470 20.07 5.38 -18.72
C VAL A 470 20.94 4.78 -19.81
N ASN A 471 21.01 3.44 -19.87
CA ASN A 471 21.76 2.78 -20.96
C ASN A 471 21.38 1.28 -21.12
N GLY A 472 21.55 0.77 -22.34
CA GLY A 472 21.41 -0.63 -22.66
C GLY A 472 19.97 -1.17 -22.63
N ASN A 473 18.96 -0.33 -22.65
CA ASN A 473 17.57 -0.75 -22.65
C ASN A 473 17.07 -1.08 -24.05
N ALA A 474 16.01 -1.90 -24.14
CA ALA A 474 15.34 -2.26 -25.39
C ALA A 474 13.89 -1.73 -25.37
N TYR A 475 13.46 -1.13 -26.50
CA TYR A 475 12.18 -0.47 -26.65
C TYR A 475 11.39 -1.07 -27.80
N PHE A 476 10.14 -1.45 -27.58
CA PHE A 476 9.28 -2.09 -28.56
C PHE A 476 7.91 -1.42 -28.64
N ASN A 477 7.27 -1.55 -29.80
CA ASN A 477 5.91 -1.11 -30.07
C ASN A 477 5.66 0.40 -29.83
N GLY A 478 6.69 1.23 -29.98
CA GLY A 478 6.58 2.68 -29.78
C GLY A 478 6.98 3.17 -28.39
N ALA A 479 7.48 2.30 -27.53
CA ALA A 479 8.14 2.74 -26.31
C ALA A 479 9.34 3.65 -26.60
N LYS A 480 9.60 4.64 -25.76
CA LYS A 480 10.52 5.75 -26.05
C LYS A 480 11.75 5.74 -25.15
N ALA A 481 12.92 5.84 -25.74
CA ALA A 481 14.17 6.01 -25.04
C ALA A 481 14.37 7.45 -24.56
N CYS A 482 15.10 7.63 -23.46
CA CYS A 482 15.60 8.94 -23.04
C CYS A 482 16.59 9.51 -24.05
N VAL A 483 16.55 10.81 -24.28
CA VAL A 483 17.44 11.51 -25.24
C VAL A 483 18.94 11.33 -24.91
N ASN A 484 19.27 11.11 -23.66
CA ASN A 484 20.63 10.94 -23.18
C ASN A 484 21.13 9.47 -23.25
N GLU A 485 20.29 8.52 -23.63
CA GLU A 485 20.66 7.12 -23.76
C GLU A 485 21.46 6.87 -25.05
N LYS A 486 22.67 6.36 -24.91
CA LYS A 486 23.60 6.19 -26.06
C LYS A 486 23.55 4.79 -26.68
N GLU A 487 23.28 3.77 -25.88
CA GLU A 487 23.24 2.39 -26.29
C GLU A 487 21.85 1.82 -25.96
N ASN A 488 21.03 1.66 -26.98
CA ASN A 488 19.70 1.08 -26.86
C ASN A 488 19.34 0.24 -28.08
N LEU A 489 18.33 -0.58 -27.96
CA LEU A 489 17.72 -1.34 -29.06
C LEU A 489 16.29 -0.83 -29.26
N MET A 490 15.98 -0.36 -30.49
CA MET A 490 14.62 0.06 -30.89
C MET A 490 14.09 -0.83 -32.01
#